data_dadef3526bce789246828ac845e085b3
#
_entry.id   dadef3526bce789246828ac845e085b3
#
_cell.length_a   1.000
_cell.length_b   1.000
_cell.length_c   1.000
_cell.angle_alpha   90.00
_cell.angle_beta   90.00
_cell.angle_gamma   90.00
#
_symmetry.space_group_name_H-M   'P 1'
#
loop_
_entity.id
_entity.type
_entity.pdbx_description
1 polymer ?
#
loop_
_entity_poly.entity_id
_entity_poly.type
_entity_poly.pdbx_seq_one_letter_code
_entity_poly.pdbx_strand_id
1 'polypeptide(L)'
;MVLGKVNKSLVQLVESLGVRAIGISGKDGGLLKVEKKLADGEDIGFVGDVKEVNADILYDLLEKDFLPIVCPVGLDDEFNTYNINADDAACAIARAVKAEKLAFLTDIEGVYKDPKDPDTLISELRVSAGKQLMEEGYIGGGMLPKLQNCIDAIENGVSRVHILDGRIPHCLLLEIFTNKGIGTAILNDTEEKYYHGE
;
A
#
# COMPACT_ATOMS: atom_id res chain seq x y z
N MET A 1 13.18 -14.97 5.26
CA MET A 1 13.27 -15.14 3.79
C MET A 1 13.01 -13.83 3.06
N VAL A 2 11.96 -13.07 3.40
CA VAL A 2 11.61 -11.80 2.72
C VAL A 2 12.71 -10.74 2.87
N LEU A 3 13.18 -10.49 4.09
CA LEU A 3 14.20 -9.47 4.38
C LEU A 3 15.55 -9.78 3.69
N GLY A 4 16.03 -11.02 3.76
CA GLY A 4 17.34 -11.36 3.23
C GLY A 4 17.36 -11.59 1.71
N LYS A 5 16.45 -12.41 1.19
CA LYS A 5 16.47 -12.82 -0.22
C LYS A 5 15.67 -11.86 -1.10
N VAL A 6 14.39 -11.68 -0.84
CA VAL A 6 13.50 -10.92 -1.74
C VAL A 6 13.88 -9.43 -1.76
N ASN A 7 14.03 -8.81 -0.60
CA ASN A 7 14.42 -7.41 -0.50
C ASN A 7 15.74 -7.13 -1.24
N LYS A 8 16.78 -7.95 -0.99
CA LYS A 8 18.08 -7.75 -1.64
C LYS A 8 18.09 -8.10 -3.14
N SER A 9 17.25 -9.03 -3.59
CA SER A 9 17.10 -9.30 -5.02
C SER A 9 16.42 -8.12 -5.74
N LEU A 10 15.47 -7.46 -5.10
CA LEU A 10 14.84 -6.24 -5.65
C LEU A 10 15.85 -5.09 -5.72
N VAL A 11 16.66 -4.88 -4.67
CA VAL A 11 17.74 -3.89 -4.70
C VAL A 11 18.67 -4.15 -5.88
N GLN A 12 19.14 -5.39 -6.04
CA GLN A 12 20.02 -5.77 -7.14
C GLN A 12 19.40 -5.50 -8.51
N LEU A 13 18.12 -5.83 -8.67
CA LEU A 13 17.39 -5.57 -9.91
C LEU A 13 17.31 -4.07 -10.22
N VAL A 14 16.92 -3.26 -9.25
CA VAL A 14 16.78 -1.80 -9.40
C VAL A 14 18.15 -1.16 -9.70
N GLU A 15 19.20 -1.56 -9.00
CA GLU A 15 20.58 -1.11 -9.25
C GLU A 15 21.03 -1.47 -10.69
N SER A 16 20.67 -2.65 -11.17
CA SER A 16 21.01 -3.09 -12.54
C SER A 16 20.34 -2.23 -13.63
N LEU A 17 19.28 -1.51 -13.27
CA LEU A 17 18.58 -0.54 -14.14
C LEU A 17 19.12 0.89 -13.98
N GLY A 18 20.20 1.09 -13.22
CA GLY A 18 20.85 2.38 -13.03
C GLY A 18 20.22 3.27 -11.95
N VAL A 19 19.31 2.75 -11.13
CA VAL A 19 18.69 3.48 -10.03
C VAL A 19 19.37 3.10 -8.71
N ARG A 20 19.83 4.10 -7.95
CA ARG A 20 20.42 3.86 -6.62
C ARG A 20 19.35 3.38 -5.66
N ALA A 21 19.47 2.16 -5.15
CA ALA A 21 18.49 1.57 -4.25
C ALA A 21 19.11 1.07 -2.94
N ILE A 22 18.34 1.10 -1.88
CA ILE A 22 18.73 0.55 -0.60
C ILE A 22 17.61 -0.29 0.00
N GLY A 23 17.92 -1.50 0.42
CA GLY A 23 16.98 -2.39 1.10
C GLY A 23 17.09 -2.25 2.61
N ILE A 24 16.00 -1.84 3.22
CA ILE A 24 15.84 -1.70 4.67
C ILE A 24 14.63 -2.49 5.16
N SER A 25 14.47 -2.57 6.46
CA SER A 25 13.25 -3.06 7.12
C SER A 25 12.69 -1.97 8.03
N GLY A 26 11.48 -2.16 8.52
CA GLY A 26 10.93 -1.27 9.54
C GLY A 26 11.73 -1.20 10.85
N LYS A 27 12.68 -2.10 11.04
CA LYS A 27 13.60 -2.09 12.20
C LYS A 27 14.70 -1.05 12.05
N ASP A 28 15.11 -0.74 10.82
CA ASP A 28 16.23 0.16 10.54
C ASP A 28 15.81 1.60 10.80
N GLY A 29 16.60 2.33 11.57
CA GLY A 29 16.28 3.69 12.01
C GLY A 29 15.01 3.82 12.86
N GLY A 30 14.48 2.70 13.38
CA GLY A 30 13.21 2.70 14.11
C GLY A 30 12.02 3.09 13.23
N LEU A 31 12.08 2.78 11.92
CA LEU A 31 11.07 3.19 10.95
C LEU A 31 9.66 2.72 11.31
N LEU A 32 9.48 1.44 11.71
CA LEU A 32 8.19 0.88 12.08
C LEU A 32 8.20 0.38 13.54
N LYS A 33 7.56 1.11 14.41
CA LYS A 33 7.26 0.69 15.77
C LYS A 33 5.92 -0.03 15.78
N VAL A 34 5.87 -1.18 16.42
CA VAL A 34 4.69 -2.06 16.40
C VAL A 34 4.22 -2.41 17.81
N GLU A 35 2.98 -2.83 17.88
CA GLU A 35 2.45 -3.57 19.01
C GLU A 35 2.00 -4.96 18.54
N LYS A 36 1.98 -5.93 19.46
CA LYS A 36 1.59 -7.30 19.14
C LYS A 36 0.13 -7.36 18.72
N LYS A 37 -0.11 -7.93 17.54
CA LYS A 37 -1.46 -8.19 17.04
C LYS A 37 -2.07 -9.39 17.70
N LEU A 38 -3.34 -9.26 18.13
CA LEU A 38 -4.18 -10.38 18.58
C LEU A 38 -5.28 -10.60 17.55
N ALA A 39 -5.65 -11.86 17.30
CA ALA A 39 -6.81 -12.20 16.49
C ALA A 39 -7.92 -12.73 17.43
N ASP A 40 -9.04 -12.02 17.49
CA ASP A 40 -10.16 -12.32 18.41
C ASP A 40 -9.73 -12.48 19.88
N GLY A 41 -8.67 -11.75 20.27
CA GLY A 41 -8.08 -11.81 21.61
C GLY A 41 -7.06 -12.94 21.81
N GLU A 42 -6.81 -13.76 20.80
CA GLU A 42 -5.83 -14.83 20.84
C GLU A 42 -4.47 -14.40 20.31
N ASP A 43 -3.41 -14.95 20.90
CA ASP A 43 -2.02 -14.74 20.49
C ASP A 43 -1.73 -15.49 19.19
N ILE A 44 -1.51 -14.74 18.09
CA ILE A 44 -1.16 -15.28 16.77
C ILE A 44 0.35 -15.29 16.49
N GLY A 45 1.17 -15.16 17.53
CA GLY A 45 2.62 -15.21 17.45
C GLY A 45 3.26 -13.84 17.15
N PHE A 46 4.31 -13.84 16.33
CA PHE A 46 5.09 -12.65 16.03
C PHE A 46 4.49 -11.86 14.85
N VAL A 47 3.21 -11.48 14.98
CA VAL A 47 2.50 -10.58 14.06
C VAL A 47 2.23 -9.28 14.80
N GLY A 48 2.50 -8.16 14.15
CA GLY A 48 2.35 -6.82 14.73
C GLY A 48 1.49 -5.90 13.89
N ASP A 49 0.80 -4.99 14.57
CA ASP A 49 0.17 -3.81 13.99
C ASP A 49 1.09 -2.60 14.14
N VAL A 50 1.12 -1.72 13.14
CA VAL A 50 1.97 -0.53 13.17
C VAL A 50 1.36 0.50 14.14
N LYS A 51 2.13 0.86 15.16
CA LYS A 51 1.77 1.86 16.17
C LYS A 51 2.27 3.25 15.80
N GLU A 52 3.50 3.32 15.32
CA GLU A 52 4.16 4.56 14.97
C GLU A 52 5.12 4.37 13.80
N VAL A 53 5.27 5.39 12.96
CA VAL A 53 6.22 5.41 11.84
C VAL A 53 7.18 6.59 12.04
N ASN A 54 8.48 6.30 12.18
CA ASN A 54 9.53 7.31 12.11
C ASN A 54 10.02 7.41 10.66
N ALA A 55 9.52 8.38 9.92
CA ALA A 55 9.83 8.55 8.50
C ALA A 55 11.16 9.25 8.22
N ASP A 56 11.92 9.69 9.22
CA ASP A 56 13.16 10.47 9.04
C ASP A 56 14.16 9.73 8.16
N ILE A 57 14.34 8.43 8.38
CA ILE A 57 15.26 7.62 7.56
C ILE A 57 14.83 7.59 6.07
N LEU A 58 13.54 7.62 5.78
CA LEU A 58 13.05 7.65 4.39
C LEU A 58 13.38 8.99 3.74
N TYR A 59 13.15 10.09 4.44
CA TYR A 59 13.51 11.43 3.94
C TYR A 59 15.01 11.56 3.71
N ASP A 60 15.84 11.12 4.66
CA ASP A 60 17.29 11.13 4.53
C ASP A 60 17.81 10.35 3.31
N LEU A 61 17.18 9.21 3.01
CA LEU A 61 17.52 8.40 1.84
C LEU A 61 17.07 9.06 0.54
N LEU A 62 15.85 9.57 0.50
CA LEU A 62 15.28 10.24 -0.68
C LEU A 62 16.04 11.53 -1.01
N GLU A 63 16.44 12.33 -0.01
CA GLU A 63 17.27 13.52 -0.22
C GLU A 63 18.64 13.21 -0.86
N LYS A 64 19.13 12.00 -0.67
CA LYS A 64 20.38 11.51 -1.27
C LYS A 64 20.17 10.70 -2.55
N ASP A 65 19.00 10.80 -3.17
CA ASP A 65 18.61 10.08 -4.39
C ASP A 65 18.69 8.54 -4.26
N PHE A 66 18.41 8.00 -3.07
CA PHE A 66 18.20 6.56 -2.90
C PHE A 66 16.71 6.21 -2.97
N LEU A 67 16.41 5.12 -3.67
CA LEU A 67 15.11 4.47 -3.61
C LEU A 67 15.08 3.47 -2.44
N PRO A 68 14.36 3.75 -1.34
CA PRO A 68 14.24 2.80 -0.24
C PRO A 68 13.28 1.67 -0.59
N ILE A 69 13.72 0.41 -0.41
CA ILE A 69 12.93 -0.80 -0.54
C ILE A 69 12.70 -1.38 0.84
N VAL A 70 11.51 -1.19 1.38
CA VAL A 70 11.19 -1.51 2.78
C VAL A 70 10.61 -2.92 2.90
N CYS A 71 11.15 -3.71 3.82
CA CYS A 71 10.56 -4.98 4.24
C CYS A 71 9.65 -4.75 5.45
N PRO A 72 8.40 -5.28 5.46
CA PRO A 72 7.40 -5.01 6.51
C PRO A 72 7.66 -5.86 7.77
N VAL A 73 8.73 -5.50 8.47
CA VAL A 73 9.13 -6.09 9.75
C VAL A 73 9.45 -4.95 10.70
N GLY A 74 8.85 -4.92 11.88
CA GLY A 74 9.01 -3.86 12.87
C GLY A 74 9.49 -4.36 14.23
N LEU A 75 9.68 -3.43 15.17
CA LEU A 75 10.06 -3.67 16.56
C LEU A 75 9.00 -3.10 17.51
N ASP A 76 8.74 -3.83 18.61
CA ASP A 76 8.02 -3.28 19.75
C ASP A 76 8.95 -2.47 20.68
N ASP A 77 8.40 -1.96 21.79
CA ASP A 77 9.14 -1.19 22.80
C ASP A 77 10.21 -2.02 23.52
N GLU A 78 10.13 -3.36 23.46
CA GLU A 78 11.08 -4.31 24.05
C GLU A 78 12.09 -4.83 23.02
N PHE A 79 12.08 -4.29 21.78
CA PHE A 79 12.91 -4.71 20.65
C PHE A 79 12.62 -6.15 20.14
N ASN A 80 11.46 -6.71 20.44
CA ASN A 80 11.02 -7.93 19.81
C ASN A 80 10.63 -7.66 18.35
N THR A 81 10.93 -8.63 17.49
CA THR A 81 10.68 -8.51 16.04
C THR A 81 9.32 -9.08 15.67
N TYR A 82 8.52 -8.31 14.95
CA TYR A 82 7.21 -8.71 14.44
C TYR A 82 7.12 -8.57 12.92
N ASN A 83 6.44 -9.54 12.31
CA ASN A 83 6.01 -9.43 10.92
C ASN A 83 4.77 -8.54 10.84
N ILE A 84 4.73 -7.67 9.84
CA ILE A 84 3.60 -6.77 9.58
C ILE A 84 2.98 -7.18 8.25
N ASN A 85 1.65 -7.07 8.15
CA ASN A 85 0.99 -7.18 6.85
C ASN A 85 1.55 -6.10 5.91
N ALA A 86 1.90 -6.46 4.67
CA ALA A 86 2.55 -5.54 3.74
C ALA A 86 1.67 -4.34 3.36
N ASP A 87 0.36 -4.57 3.22
CA ASP A 87 -0.60 -3.50 2.90
C ASP A 87 -0.72 -2.53 4.08
N ASP A 88 -0.78 -3.06 5.32
CA ASP A 88 -0.84 -2.24 6.55
C ASP A 88 0.43 -1.40 6.71
N ALA A 89 1.61 -1.99 6.48
CA ALA A 89 2.88 -1.28 6.53
C ALA A 89 2.96 -0.17 5.45
N ALA A 90 2.53 -0.48 4.22
CA ALA A 90 2.53 0.48 3.12
C ALA A 90 1.59 1.67 3.40
N CYS A 91 0.38 1.41 3.91
CA CYS A 91 -0.55 2.46 4.33
C CYS A 91 0.01 3.31 5.47
N ALA A 92 0.61 2.69 6.49
CA ALA A 92 1.19 3.42 7.61
C ALA A 92 2.33 4.34 7.16
N ILE A 93 3.24 3.85 6.31
CA ILE A 93 4.33 4.64 5.74
C ILE A 93 3.75 5.77 4.87
N ALA A 94 2.82 5.47 3.95
CA ALA A 94 2.24 6.46 3.06
C ALA A 94 1.56 7.61 3.82
N ARG A 95 0.85 7.31 4.90
CA ARG A 95 0.25 8.32 5.80
C ARG A 95 1.33 9.18 6.48
N ALA A 96 2.38 8.55 7.01
CA ALA A 96 3.45 9.25 7.72
C ALA A 96 4.21 10.23 6.83
N VAL A 97 4.49 9.85 5.56
CA VAL A 97 5.15 10.71 4.58
C VAL A 97 4.18 11.62 3.81
N LYS A 98 2.87 11.53 4.08
CA LYS A 98 1.80 12.24 3.35
C LYS A 98 1.95 12.04 1.84
N ALA A 99 2.04 10.79 1.43
CA ALA A 99 2.27 10.43 0.04
C ALA A 99 1.18 11.02 -0.88
N GLU A 100 1.58 11.56 -2.00
CA GLU A 100 0.64 11.98 -3.05
C GLU A 100 -0.10 10.77 -3.64
N LYS A 101 0.61 9.67 -3.84
CA LYS A 101 0.05 8.43 -4.39
C LYS A 101 0.57 7.20 -3.63
N LEU A 102 -0.33 6.26 -3.37
CA LEU A 102 -0.02 4.92 -2.92
C LEU A 102 -0.55 3.93 -3.97
N ALA A 103 0.29 3.04 -4.48
CA ALA A 103 -0.12 2.05 -5.46
C ALA A 103 0.09 0.63 -4.90
N PHE A 104 -0.99 -0.15 -4.86
CA PHE A 104 -0.95 -1.58 -4.57
C PHE A 104 -0.86 -2.37 -5.86
N LEU A 105 0.25 -3.09 -6.03
CA LEU A 105 0.41 -4.07 -7.10
C LEU A 105 -0.02 -5.44 -6.55
N THR A 106 -1.14 -5.94 -7.03
CA THR A 106 -1.79 -7.14 -6.53
C THR A 106 -2.06 -8.13 -7.68
N ASP A 107 -2.74 -9.22 -7.41
CA ASP A 107 -3.17 -10.22 -8.40
C ASP A 107 -4.62 -10.03 -8.87
N ILE A 108 -5.20 -8.87 -8.59
CA ILE A 108 -6.53 -8.46 -9.02
C ILE A 108 -6.46 -7.12 -9.75
N GLU A 109 -7.36 -6.92 -10.71
CA GLU A 109 -7.37 -5.72 -11.54
C GLU A 109 -7.81 -4.46 -10.78
N GLY A 110 -8.69 -4.60 -9.78
CA GLY A 110 -9.21 -3.49 -8.99
C GLY A 110 -10.48 -3.86 -8.24
N VAL A 111 -11.33 -2.89 -7.98
CA VAL A 111 -12.63 -3.04 -7.31
C VAL A 111 -13.74 -3.19 -8.35
N TYR A 112 -14.57 -4.20 -8.20
CA TYR A 112 -15.72 -4.46 -9.07
C TYR A 112 -17.04 -4.18 -8.34
N LYS A 113 -18.07 -3.72 -9.07
CA LYS A 113 -19.44 -3.68 -8.53
C LYS A 113 -20.00 -5.09 -8.36
N ASP A 114 -19.75 -5.97 -9.33
CA ASP A 114 -20.03 -7.40 -9.26
C ASP A 114 -18.73 -8.16 -9.56
N PRO A 115 -18.13 -8.86 -8.57
CA PRO A 115 -16.88 -9.61 -8.77
C PRO A 115 -16.97 -10.72 -9.84
N LYS A 116 -18.17 -11.09 -10.28
CA LYS A 116 -18.39 -12.11 -11.31
C LYS A 116 -18.50 -11.53 -12.71
N ASP A 117 -18.62 -10.21 -12.82
CA ASP A 117 -18.75 -9.51 -14.09
C ASP A 117 -17.55 -8.59 -14.31
N PRO A 118 -16.60 -8.95 -15.20
CA PRO A 118 -15.40 -8.18 -15.46
C PRO A 118 -15.68 -6.80 -16.06
N ASP A 119 -16.85 -6.59 -16.66
CA ASP A 119 -17.23 -5.29 -17.24
C ASP A 119 -17.66 -4.27 -16.16
N THR A 120 -17.71 -4.70 -14.90
CA THR A 120 -18.10 -3.85 -13.75
C THR A 120 -16.93 -3.27 -12.96
N LEU A 121 -15.70 -3.32 -13.51
CA LEU A 121 -14.53 -2.70 -12.90
C LEU A 121 -14.77 -1.20 -12.70
N ILE A 122 -14.53 -0.73 -11.49
CA ILE A 122 -14.66 0.68 -11.11
C ILE A 122 -13.31 1.36 -11.30
N SER A 123 -13.17 2.19 -12.34
CA SER A 123 -11.93 2.90 -12.60
C SER A 123 -11.65 4.01 -11.57
N GLU A 124 -12.71 4.67 -11.07
CA GLU A 124 -12.61 5.72 -10.05
C GLU A 124 -13.64 5.49 -8.95
N LEU A 125 -13.17 5.35 -7.71
CA LEU A 125 -13.99 5.08 -6.54
C LEU A 125 -13.82 6.18 -5.49
N ARG A 126 -14.90 6.85 -5.11
CA ARG A 126 -14.91 7.83 -4.03
C ARG A 126 -14.97 7.12 -2.67
N VAL A 127 -14.38 7.75 -1.64
CA VAL A 127 -14.38 7.21 -0.27
C VAL A 127 -15.80 6.88 0.20
N SER A 128 -16.75 7.81 0.02
CA SER A 128 -18.16 7.58 0.41
C SER A 128 -18.78 6.39 -0.33
N ALA A 129 -18.57 6.29 -1.64
CA ALA A 129 -19.06 5.17 -2.45
C ALA A 129 -18.40 3.84 -2.06
N GLY A 130 -17.10 3.86 -1.74
CA GLY A 130 -16.40 2.67 -1.23
C GLY A 130 -16.95 2.17 0.09
N LYS A 131 -17.23 3.08 1.04
CA LYS A 131 -17.89 2.74 2.32
C LYS A 131 -19.28 2.15 2.10
N GLN A 132 -20.07 2.75 1.21
CA GLN A 132 -21.39 2.22 0.85
C GLN A 132 -21.31 0.81 0.28
N LEU A 133 -20.40 0.54 -0.66
CA LEU A 133 -20.23 -0.80 -1.24
C LEU A 133 -19.84 -1.86 -0.19
N MET A 134 -19.05 -1.47 0.83
CA MET A 134 -18.71 -2.34 1.95
C MET A 134 -19.93 -2.60 2.85
N GLU A 135 -20.71 -1.58 3.20
CA GLU A 135 -21.91 -1.70 4.03
C GLU A 135 -23.01 -2.54 3.35
N GLU A 136 -23.18 -2.40 2.05
CA GLU A 136 -24.13 -3.18 1.24
C GLU A 136 -23.67 -4.62 0.99
N GLY A 137 -22.43 -4.97 1.39
CA GLY A 137 -21.89 -6.32 1.26
C GLY A 137 -21.46 -6.73 -0.15
N TYR A 138 -21.31 -5.77 -1.08
CA TYR A 138 -20.77 -6.05 -2.42
C TYR A 138 -19.28 -6.38 -2.41
N ILE A 139 -18.56 -5.89 -1.40
CA ILE A 139 -17.12 -6.12 -1.23
C ILE A 139 -16.93 -7.19 -0.16
N GLY A 140 -16.26 -8.28 -0.53
CA GLY A 140 -16.02 -9.41 0.39
C GLY A 140 -14.60 -9.97 0.30
N GLY A 141 -14.34 -11.00 1.13
CA GLY A 141 -13.06 -11.71 1.14
C GLY A 141 -11.86 -10.80 1.40
N GLY A 142 -10.76 -11.05 0.72
CA GLY A 142 -9.51 -10.30 0.87
C GLY A 142 -9.56 -8.86 0.38
N MET A 143 -10.57 -8.47 -0.42
CA MET A 143 -10.74 -7.09 -0.90
C MET A 143 -11.27 -6.17 0.21
N LEU A 144 -12.11 -6.65 1.12
CA LEU A 144 -12.69 -5.85 2.18
C LEU A 144 -11.64 -5.16 3.07
N PRO A 145 -10.68 -5.88 3.69
CA PRO A 145 -9.63 -5.24 4.48
C PRO A 145 -8.72 -4.35 3.64
N LYS A 146 -8.45 -4.71 2.37
CA LYS A 146 -7.65 -3.89 1.47
C LYS A 146 -8.32 -2.55 1.17
N LEU A 147 -9.61 -2.56 0.81
CA LEU A 147 -10.36 -1.33 0.55
C LEU A 147 -10.48 -0.46 1.81
N GLN A 148 -10.68 -1.07 2.99
CA GLN A 148 -10.68 -0.35 4.26
C GLN A 148 -9.35 0.37 4.48
N ASN A 149 -8.23 -0.32 4.31
CA ASN A 149 -6.89 0.28 4.44
C ASN A 149 -6.65 1.42 3.44
N CYS A 150 -7.16 1.30 2.21
CA CYS A 150 -7.08 2.36 1.21
C CYS A 150 -7.86 3.61 1.64
N ILE A 151 -9.08 3.42 2.13
CA ILE A 151 -9.94 4.50 2.62
C ILE A 151 -9.27 5.18 3.83
N ASP A 152 -8.81 4.40 4.80
CA ASP A 152 -8.11 4.91 5.98
C ASP A 152 -6.85 5.72 5.60
N ALA A 153 -6.10 5.28 4.58
CA ALA A 153 -4.93 6.00 4.10
C ALA A 153 -5.32 7.39 3.55
N ILE A 154 -6.40 7.47 2.75
CA ILE A 154 -6.90 8.73 2.19
C ILE A 154 -7.42 9.66 3.28
N GLU A 155 -8.23 9.17 4.21
CA GLU A 155 -8.77 9.96 5.32
C GLU A 155 -7.66 10.49 6.25
N ASN A 156 -6.49 9.87 6.22
CA ASN A 156 -5.30 10.28 7.00
C ASN A 156 -4.21 10.98 6.17
N GLY A 157 -4.54 11.50 4.99
CA GLY A 157 -3.72 12.48 4.28
C GLY A 157 -2.95 11.96 3.06
N VAL A 158 -3.15 10.72 2.64
CA VAL A 158 -2.73 10.26 1.31
C VAL A 158 -3.72 10.80 0.28
N SER A 159 -3.24 11.44 -0.78
CA SER A 159 -4.17 12.07 -1.74
C SER A 159 -4.90 11.03 -2.58
N ARG A 160 -4.22 9.98 -3.05
CA ARG A 160 -4.81 8.95 -3.92
C ARG A 160 -4.24 7.57 -3.62
N VAL A 161 -5.09 6.56 -3.75
CA VAL A 161 -4.66 5.16 -3.66
C VAL A 161 -5.09 4.41 -4.91
N HIS A 162 -4.18 3.65 -5.51
CA HIS A 162 -4.43 2.86 -6.70
C HIS A 162 -4.33 1.37 -6.38
N ILE A 163 -5.26 0.57 -6.89
CA ILE A 163 -5.22 -0.90 -6.84
C ILE A 163 -5.07 -1.40 -8.27
N LEU A 164 -3.99 -2.12 -8.55
CA LEU A 164 -3.57 -2.52 -9.90
C LEU A 164 -3.21 -4.00 -9.96
N ASP A 165 -3.48 -4.63 -11.09
CA ASP A 165 -2.91 -5.94 -11.39
C ASP A 165 -1.42 -5.81 -11.72
N GLY A 166 -0.57 -6.18 -10.78
CA GLY A 166 0.89 -6.16 -10.93
C GLY A 166 1.43 -7.17 -11.94
N ARG A 167 0.62 -8.09 -12.46
CA ARG A 167 1.00 -9.04 -13.51
C ARG A 167 0.97 -8.42 -14.90
N ILE A 168 0.27 -7.30 -15.05
CA ILE A 168 0.22 -6.56 -16.33
C ILE A 168 1.54 -5.80 -16.52
N PRO A 169 2.28 -6.04 -17.61
CA PRO A 169 3.49 -5.30 -17.90
C PRO A 169 3.23 -3.78 -17.95
N HIS A 170 4.09 -3.01 -17.30
CA HIS A 170 4.01 -1.55 -17.24
C HIS A 170 2.73 -0.99 -16.58
N CYS A 171 2.09 -1.76 -15.69
CA CYS A 171 0.82 -1.39 -15.06
C CYS A 171 0.84 0.01 -14.43
N LEU A 172 1.90 0.40 -13.73
CA LEU A 172 2.03 1.74 -13.15
C LEU A 172 2.04 2.84 -14.22
N LEU A 173 2.73 2.62 -15.34
CA LEU A 173 2.75 3.61 -16.44
C LEU A 173 1.38 3.73 -17.09
N LEU A 174 0.71 2.60 -17.33
CA LEU A 174 -0.64 2.58 -17.90
C LEU A 174 -1.65 3.28 -16.98
N GLU A 175 -1.55 3.05 -15.67
CA GLU A 175 -2.44 3.69 -14.70
C GLU A 175 -2.25 5.19 -14.61
N ILE A 176 -0.99 5.66 -14.53
CA ILE A 176 -0.68 7.06 -14.21
C ILE A 176 -0.73 7.95 -15.46
N PHE A 177 -0.38 7.41 -16.63
CA PHE A 177 -0.19 8.19 -17.85
C PHE A 177 -1.23 7.95 -18.95
N THR A 178 -2.31 7.18 -18.69
CA THR A 178 -3.41 7.03 -19.64
C THR A 178 -4.71 7.64 -19.10
N ASN A 179 -5.63 8.01 -19.99
CA ASN A 179 -6.86 8.70 -19.63
C ASN A 179 -7.88 7.84 -18.84
N LYS A 180 -7.76 6.53 -18.93
CA LYS A 180 -8.70 5.61 -18.23
C LYS A 180 -8.07 4.84 -17.09
N GLY A 181 -6.72 4.79 -17.05
CA GLY A 181 -6.03 3.84 -16.19
C GLY A 181 -6.32 2.38 -16.56
N ILE A 182 -5.92 1.45 -15.72
CA ILE A 182 -6.15 0.01 -15.89
C ILE A 182 -6.69 -0.65 -14.62
N GLY A 183 -6.76 0.08 -13.52
CA GLY A 183 -7.17 -0.41 -12.22
C GLY A 183 -8.27 0.43 -11.59
N THR A 184 -8.24 0.52 -10.26
CA THR A 184 -9.14 1.39 -9.50
C THR A 184 -8.34 2.47 -8.78
N ALA A 185 -8.63 3.74 -9.08
CA ALA A 185 -8.17 4.88 -8.31
C ALA A 185 -9.19 5.24 -7.24
N ILE A 186 -8.76 5.27 -5.98
CA ILE A 186 -9.58 5.65 -4.83
C ILE A 186 -9.22 7.08 -4.44
N LEU A 187 -10.23 7.94 -4.28
CA LEU A 187 -10.10 9.39 -4.13
C LEU A 187 -10.95 9.90 -2.98
N ASN A 188 -10.53 11.04 -2.40
CA ASN A 188 -11.39 11.78 -1.50
C ASN A 188 -12.62 12.32 -2.24
N ASP A 189 -13.75 12.48 -1.53
CA ASP A 189 -15.02 12.97 -2.11
C ASP A 189 -14.92 14.41 -2.63
N THR A 190 -13.96 15.20 -2.13
CA THR A 190 -13.75 16.60 -2.51
C THR A 190 -12.79 16.80 -3.69
N GLU A 191 -12.09 15.75 -4.13
CA GLU A 191 -11.15 15.87 -5.24
C GLU A 191 -11.86 15.95 -6.59
N GLU A 192 -11.24 16.65 -7.56
CA GLU A 192 -11.67 16.63 -8.95
C GLU A 192 -11.46 15.23 -9.56
N LYS A 193 -12.18 14.95 -10.67
CA LYS A 193 -12.01 13.68 -11.40
C LYS A 193 -10.56 13.47 -11.79
N TYR A 194 -10.03 12.28 -11.53
CA TYR A 194 -8.66 11.92 -11.88
C TYR A 194 -8.51 11.56 -13.35
N TYR A 195 -9.46 10.78 -13.88
CA TYR A 195 -9.50 10.42 -15.28
C TYR A 195 -10.41 11.37 -16.05
N HIS A 196 -9.83 12.05 -17.04
CA HIS A 196 -10.59 12.84 -17.99
C HIS A 196 -11.11 11.88 -19.08
N GLY A 197 -12.22 11.19 -18.80
CA GLY A 197 -12.93 10.43 -19.81
C GLY A 197 -13.53 11.39 -20.86
N GLU A 198 -13.40 11.05 -22.15
CA GLU A 198 -14.19 11.68 -23.23
C GLU A 198 -15.68 11.46 -23.00
#